data_4b39047cb22dada7f03eb0969851ff35
#
_entry.id   4b39047cb22dada7f03eb0969851ff35
#
_cell.length_a   1.000
_cell.length_b   1.000
_cell.length_c   1.000
_cell.angle_alpha   90.00
_cell.angle_beta   90.00
_cell.angle_gamma   90.00
#
_symmetry.space_group_name_H-M   'P 1'
#
loop_
_entity.id
_entity.type
_entity.pdbx_description
1 polymer ?
#
loop_
_entity_poly.entity_id
_entity_poly.type
_entity_poly.pdbx_seq_one_letter_code
_entity_poly.pdbx_strand_id
1 'polypeptide(L)'
;MKKTLWMTLGLLLFTIATGCAQKSQVNKAYNRLFTEPIDYAAATEDIEVAKKDSTTATQSRTWYVAGRIGYTMANSEVTKMRMQQPANDENLYQGLKQMYENYVVADKFDGVVDKKGRIKYSQRRNIKADFKEMHPFYINAGATMFEYKEFAKAYTLFNQYIKIADLAIWEEKDAIKIDSTYNTIQFYAGIVASNMDSTQLAIKHFK
;
A
#
# COMPACT_ATOMS: atom_id res chain seq x y z
N MET A 1 41.86 -28.29 10.78
CA MET A 1 41.04 -28.14 9.56
C MET A 1 39.63 -28.72 9.66
N LYS A 2 39.37 -29.87 10.32
CA LYS A 2 37.98 -30.44 10.43
C LYS A 2 37.00 -29.58 11.26
N LYS A 3 37.45 -28.89 12.32
CA LYS A 3 36.57 -28.06 13.19
C LYS A 3 36.07 -26.77 12.53
N THR A 4 36.88 -26.17 11.66
CA THR A 4 36.45 -24.94 10.90
C THR A 4 35.43 -25.25 9.81
N LEU A 5 35.49 -26.47 9.23
CA LEU A 5 34.51 -26.88 8.20
C LEU A 5 33.10 -27.08 8.78
N TRP A 6 32.98 -27.56 10.02
CA TRP A 6 31.71 -27.73 10.70
C TRP A 6 31.09 -26.39 11.15
N MET A 7 31.91 -25.40 11.53
CA MET A 7 31.43 -24.05 11.84
C MET A 7 30.88 -23.32 10.62
N THR A 8 31.56 -23.42 9.46
CA THR A 8 31.07 -22.80 8.22
C THR A 8 29.81 -23.48 7.69
N LEU A 9 29.68 -24.80 7.82
CA LEU A 9 28.47 -25.51 7.41
C LEU A 9 27.27 -25.20 8.32
N GLY A 10 27.50 -25.06 9.63
CA GLY A 10 26.46 -24.64 10.58
C GLY A 10 25.96 -23.21 10.33
N LEU A 11 26.84 -22.27 9.97
CA LEU A 11 26.48 -20.89 9.65
C LEU A 11 25.66 -20.80 8.35
N LEU A 12 26.02 -21.58 7.31
CA LEU A 12 25.27 -21.66 6.06
C LEU A 12 23.86 -22.26 6.24
N LEU A 13 23.70 -23.26 7.08
CA LEU A 13 22.40 -23.88 7.37
C LEU A 13 21.47 -22.93 8.15
N PHE A 14 22.04 -22.08 9.02
CA PHE A 14 21.25 -21.10 9.79
C PHE A 14 20.71 -19.99 8.90
N THR A 15 21.47 -19.52 7.90
CA THR A 15 21.00 -18.48 6.96
C THR A 15 19.92 -18.98 6.00
N ILE A 16 19.98 -20.25 5.59
CA ILE A 16 18.94 -20.86 4.73
C ILE A 16 17.63 -21.05 5.50
N ALA A 17 17.70 -21.46 6.75
CA ALA A 17 16.51 -21.68 7.59
C ALA A 17 15.76 -20.37 7.88
N THR A 18 16.45 -19.25 8.11
CA THR A 18 15.82 -17.95 8.32
C THR A 18 15.11 -17.43 7.06
N GLY A 19 15.72 -17.54 5.89
CA GLY A 19 15.11 -17.08 4.63
C GLY A 19 13.85 -17.86 4.23
N CYS A 20 13.76 -19.15 4.55
CA CYS A 20 12.55 -19.95 4.36
C CYS A 20 11.44 -19.59 5.34
N ALA A 21 11.79 -19.30 6.61
CA ALA A 21 10.85 -18.89 7.63
C ALA A 21 10.18 -17.54 7.27
N GLN A 22 10.92 -16.58 6.71
CA GLN A 22 10.39 -15.25 6.37
C GLN A 22 9.50 -15.26 5.12
N LYS A 23 9.80 -16.07 4.11
CA LYS A 23 8.86 -16.32 3.00
C LYS A 23 7.56 -16.97 3.49
N SER A 24 7.64 -17.79 4.52
CA SER A 24 6.47 -18.37 5.19
C SER A 24 5.60 -17.27 5.82
N GLN A 25 6.18 -16.22 6.43
CA GLN A 25 5.43 -15.10 7.01
C GLN A 25 4.64 -14.31 5.94
N VAL A 26 5.25 -14.06 4.77
CA VAL A 26 4.54 -13.41 3.64
C VAL A 26 3.32 -14.23 3.21
N ASN A 27 3.49 -15.55 3.08
CA ASN A 27 2.39 -16.43 2.70
C ASN A 27 1.33 -16.55 3.81
N LYS A 28 1.76 -16.58 5.08
CA LYS A 28 0.86 -16.61 6.24
C LYS A 28 0.00 -15.35 6.30
N ALA A 29 0.62 -14.18 6.17
CA ALA A 29 -0.09 -12.90 6.10
C ALA A 29 -1.12 -12.89 4.94
N TYR A 30 -0.70 -13.34 3.75
CA TYR A 30 -1.57 -13.41 2.60
C TYR A 30 -2.76 -14.37 2.82
N ASN A 31 -2.51 -15.55 3.37
CA ASN A 31 -3.55 -16.57 3.60
C ASN A 31 -4.59 -16.13 4.64
N ARG A 32 -4.20 -15.28 5.62
CA ARG A 32 -5.14 -14.72 6.60
C ARG A 32 -6.23 -13.86 5.93
N LEU A 33 -5.99 -13.29 4.75
CA LEU A 33 -6.98 -12.50 4.02
C LEU A 33 -8.14 -13.33 3.44
N PHE A 34 -8.04 -14.66 3.50
CA PHE A 34 -9.06 -15.60 3.02
C PHE A 34 -9.71 -16.41 4.14
N THR A 35 -9.45 -16.06 5.40
CA THR A 35 -10.01 -16.74 6.59
C THR A 35 -10.99 -15.81 7.28
N GLU A 36 -12.26 -16.17 7.33
CA GLU A 36 -13.29 -15.36 7.99
C GLU A 36 -13.47 -15.75 9.47
N PRO A 37 -13.58 -14.78 10.38
CA PRO A 37 -13.38 -13.33 10.15
C PRO A 37 -11.89 -13.00 9.89
N ILE A 38 -11.64 -12.00 9.03
CA ILE A 38 -10.28 -11.60 8.71
C ILE A 38 -9.63 -10.91 9.91
N ASP A 39 -8.52 -11.48 10.38
CA ASP A 39 -7.67 -10.87 11.41
C ASP A 39 -6.60 -9.98 10.78
N TYR A 40 -6.97 -8.71 10.52
CA TYR A 40 -6.07 -7.72 9.93
C TYR A 40 -4.86 -7.41 10.81
N ALA A 41 -5.03 -7.46 12.15
CA ALA A 41 -3.93 -7.19 13.08
C ALA A 41 -2.85 -8.27 12.96
N ALA A 42 -3.25 -9.54 13.01
CA ALA A 42 -2.32 -10.65 12.87
C ALA A 42 -1.71 -10.73 11.45
N ALA A 43 -2.47 -10.37 10.39
CA ALA A 43 -1.93 -10.30 9.04
C ALA A 43 -0.87 -9.20 8.92
N THR A 44 -1.10 -8.05 9.56
CA THR A 44 -0.15 -6.94 9.60
C THR A 44 1.10 -7.31 10.40
N GLU A 45 0.96 -7.96 11.54
CA GLU A 45 2.10 -8.42 12.34
C GLU A 45 2.99 -9.39 11.54
N ASP A 46 2.41 -10.39 10.89
CA ASP A 46 3.14 -11.36 10.08
C ASP A 46 3.92 -10.67 8.93
N ILE A 47 3.31 -9.70 8.23
CA ILE A 47 3.97 -9.02 7.12
C ILE A 47 5.04 -8.02 7.58
N GLU A 48 4.86 -7.36 8.72
CA GLU A 48 5.85 -6.45 9.28
C GLU A 48 7.15 -7.17 9.68
N VAL A 49 7.06 -8.42 10.12
CA VAL A 49 8.24 -9.28 10.33
C VAL A 49 8.98 -9.49 9.00
N ALA A 50 8.27 -9.82 7.93
CA ALA A 50 8.87 -10.04 6.61
C ALA A 50 9.44 -8.75 6.00
N LYS A 51 8.87 -7.58 6.25
CA LYS A 51 9.37 -6.28 5.78
C LYS A 51 10.71 -5.89 6.42
N LYS A 52 11.02 -6.40 7.60
CA LYS A 52 12.27 -6.12 8.33
C LYS A 52 13.40 -7.08 7.97
N ASP A 53 13.10 -8.21 7.36
CA ASP A 53 14.09 -9.23 7.02
C ASP A 53 14.78 -8.91 5.69
N SER A 54 16.12 -8.96 5.68
CA SER A 54 16.95 -8.61 4.52
C SER A 54 16.68 -9.48 3.27
N THR A 55 16.18 -10.70 3.45
CA THR A 55 15.89 -11.62 2.33
C THR A 55 14.54 -11.38 1.68
N THR A 56 13.61 -10.69 2.37
CA THR A 56 12.25 -10.42 1.89
C THR A 56 11.94 -8.93 1.74
N ALA A 57 12.67 -8.04 2.42
CA ALA A 57 12.44 -6.60 2.40
C ALA A 57 12.54 -5.95 0.99
N THR A 58 13.32 -6.55 0.09
CA THR A 58 13.49 -6.08 -1.30
C THR A 58 12.65 -6.86 -2.31
N GLN A 59 11.77 -7.76 -1.84
CA GLN A 59 10.90 -8.53 -2.73
C GLN A 59 9.56 -7.80 -2.93
N SER A 60 9.19 -7.55 -4.18
CA SER A 60 7.90 -6.93 -4.54
C SER A 60 6.70 -7.61 -3.85
N ARG A 61 6.71 -8.95 -3.79
CA ARG A 61 5.62 -9.71 -3.17
C ARG A 61 5.38 -9.36 -1.70
N THR A 62 6.43 -9.06 -0.92
CA THR A 62 6.30 -8.67 0.49
C THR A 62 5.46 -7.39 0.63
N TRP A 63 5.80 -6.37 -0.13
CA TRP A 63 5.11 -5.09 -0.12
C TRP A 63 3.73 -5.17 -0.80
N TYR A 64 3.60 -6.01 -1.83
CA TYR A 64 2.31 -6.27 -2.44
C TYR A 64 1.32 -6.89 -1.42
N VAL A 65 1.76 -7.90 -0.65
CA VAL A 65 0.91 -8.51 0.39
C VAL A 65 0.54 -7.49 1.47
N ALA A 66 1.50 -6.65 1.89
CA ALA A 66 1.21 -5.56 2.83
C ALA A 66 0.16 -4.57 2.27
N GLY A 67 0.25 -4.21 0.99
CA GLY A 67 -0.76 -3.38 0.32
C GLY A 67 -2.11 -4.10 0.18
N ARG A 68 -2.10 -5.43 -0.07
CA ARG A 68 -3.34 -6.24 -0.13
C ARG A 68 -4.08 -6.29 1.21
N ILE A 69 -3.38 -6.28 2.34
CA ILE A 69 -4.01 -6.16 3.67
C ILE A 69 -4.78 -4.83 3.74
N GLY A 70 -4.15 -3.73 3.36
CA GLY A 70 -4.80 -2.42 3.32
C GLY A 70 -5.99 -2.37 2.35
N TYR A 71 -5.81 -2.89 1.12
CA TYR A 71 -6.90 -2.99 0.15
C TYR A 71 -8.09 -3.78 0.70
N THR A 72 -7.85 -4.97 1.28
CA THR A 72 -8.93 -5.84 1.76
C THR A 72 -9.66 -5.19 2.94
N MET A 73 -8.94 -4.50 3.84
CA MET A 73 -9.54 -3.71 4.92
C MET A 73 -10.42 -2.60 4.36
N ALA A 74 -9.92 -1.77 3.46
CA ALA A 74 -10.69 -0.69 2.85
C ALA A 74 -11.90 -1.22 2.07
N ASN A 75 -11.72 -2.27 1.26
CA ASN A 75 -12.79 -2.86 0.46
C ASN A 75 -13.90 -3.48 1.31
N SER A 76 -13.57 -4.02 2.48
CA SER A 76 -14.58 -4.49 3.44
C SER A 76 -15.49 -3.34 3.88
N GLU A 77 -14.92 -2.18 4.22
CA GLU A 77 -15.72 -1.01 4.63
C GLU A 77 -16.51 -0.41 3.45
N VAL A 78 -15.91 -0.33 2.26
CA VAL A 78 -16.60 0.07 1.03
C VAL A 78 -17.78 -0.85 0.72
N THR A 79 -17.62 -2.16 0.93
CA THR A 79 -18.70 -3.12 0.75
C THR A 79 -19.86 -2.87 1.71
N LYS A 80 -19.57 -2.61 2.99
CA LYS A 80 -20.60 -2.22 3.97
C LYS A 80 -21.35 -0.95 3.54
N MET A 81 -20.62 0.08 3.08
CA MET A 81 -21.20 1.32 2.57
C MET A 81 -22.15 1.05 1.39
N ARG A 82 -21.73 0.23 0.41
CA ARG A 82 -22.59 -0.16 -0.73
C ARG A 82 -23.83 -0.93 -0.31
N MET A 83 -23.75 -1.69 0.78
CA MET A 83 -24.87 -2.42 1.38
C MET A 83 -25.69 -1.59 2.36
N GLN A 84 -25.41 -0.28 2.50
CA GLN A 84 -26.04 0.64 3.46
C GLN A 84 -25.90 0.17 4.92
N GLN A 85 -24.81 -0.53 5.22
CA GLN A 85 -24.45 -0.94 6.57
C GLN A 85 -23.47 0.04 7.19
N PRO A 86 -23.41 0.15 8.53
CA PRO A 86 -22.44 0.97 9.22
C PRO A 86 -21.00 0.56 8.85
N ALA A 87 -20.25 1.47 8.24
CA ALA A 87 -18.82 1.30 7.94
C ALA A 87 -17.98 1.94 9.06
N ASN A 88 -16.75 1.46 9.20
CA ASN A 88 -15.76 2.04 10.11
C ASN A 88 -14.83 2.97 9.34
N ASP A 89 -14.97 4.28 9.53
CA ASP A 89 -14.20 5.30 8.82
C ASP A 89 -12.70 5.22 9.13
N GLU A 90 -12.32 4.82 10.34
CA GLU A 90 -10.92 4.63 10.71
C GLU A 90 -10.29 3.44 9.97
N ASN A 91 -11.00 2.32 9.86
CA ASN A 91 -10.54 1.17 9.07
C ASN A 91 -10.44 1.52 7.59
N LEU A 92 -11.39 2.30 7.05
CA LEU A 92 -11.32 2.78 5.67
C LEU A 92 -10.08 3.66 5.46
N TYR A 93 -9.85 4.63 6.34
CA TYR A 93 -8.66 5.47 6.31
C TYR A 93 -7.36 4.66 6.36
N GLN A 94 -7.22 3.78 7.37
CA GLN A 94 -6.01 2.97 7.54
C GLN A 94 -5.79 2.03 6.36
N GLY A 95 -6.85 1.42 5.85
CA GLY A 95 -6.79 0.54 4.70
C GLY A 95 -6.30 1.25 3.44
N LEU A 96 -6.89 2.40 3.10
CA LEU A 96 -6.47 3.20 1.94
C LEU A 96 -5.03 3.70 2.09
N LYS A 97 -4.66 4.19 3.28
CA LYS A 97 -3.30 4.65 3.57
C LYS A 97 -2.28 3.53 3.38
N GLN A 98 -2.49 2.37 4.00
CA GLN A 98 -1.60 1.21 3.91
C GLN A 98 -1.51 0.68 2.49
N MET A 99 -2.61 0.62 1.76
CA MET A 99 -2.65 0.20 0.37
C MET A 99 -1.69 1.06 -0.47
N TYR A 100 -1.83 2.38 -0.42
CA TYR A 100 -0.98 3.29 -1.18
C TYR A 100 0.50 3.13 -0.81
N GLU A 101 0.84 3.25 0.48
CA GLU A 101 2.21 3.25 0.96
C GLU A 101 2.96 1.97 0.56
N ASN A 102 2.30 0.82 0.67
CA ASN A 102 2.94 -0.45 0.37
C ASN A 102 2.95 -0.78 -1.13
N TYR A 103 1.92 -0.40 -1.89
CA TYR A 103 1.89 -0.65 -3.33
C TYR A 103 2.94 0.18 -4.10
N VAL A 104 3.19 1.41 -3.68
CA VAL A 104 4.29 2.23 -4.24
C VAL A 104 5.64 1.54 -4.06
N VAL A 105 5.88 0.95 -2.89
CA VAL A 105 7.12 0.19 -2.63
C VAL A 105 7.14 -1.13 -3.39
N ALA A 106 5.99 -1.83 -3.47
CA ALA A 106 5.88 -3.08 -4.24
C ALA A 106 6.25 -2.86 -5.71
N ASP A 107 5.72 -1.81 -6.35
CA ASP A 107 6.00 -1.50 -7.74
C ASP A 107 7.48 -1.15 -7.98
N LYS A 108 8.12 -0.46 -7.04
CA LYS A 108 9.55 -0.14 -7.09
C LYS A 108 10.43 -1.40 -7.17
N PHE A 109 10.00 -2.50 -6.53
CA PHE A 109 10.74 -3.77 -6.53
C PHE A 109 10.23 -4.78 -7.57
N ASP A 110 9.19 -4.46 -8.37
CA ASP A 110 8.50 -5.44 -9.22
C ASP A 110 9.18 -5.67 -10.58
N GLY A 111 10.03 -4.75 -11.04
CA GLY A 111 10.65 -4.86 -12.35
C GLY A 111 11.79 -5.88 -12.39
N VAL A 112 11.59 -7.02 -13.09
CA VAL A 112 12.62 -8.03 -13.32
C VAL A 112 12.96 -8.09 -14.80
N VAL A 113 14.25 -7.93 -15.13
CA VAL A 113 14.75 -8.03 -16.51
C VAL A 113 14.82 -9.51 -16.92
N ASP A 114 14.11 -9.88 -18.01
CA ASP A 114 14.15 -11.23 -18.56
C ASP A 114 15.41 -11.47 -19.41
N LYS A 115 15.63 -12.73 -19.84
CA LYS A 115 16.78 -13.11 -20.68
C LYS A 115 16.86 -12.38 -22.04
N LYS A 116 15.80 -11.69 -22.44
CA LYS A 116 15.72 -10.90 -23.68
C LYS A 116 15.84 -9.39 -23.42
N GLY A 117 16.21 -8.98 -22.20
CA GLY A 117 16.33 -7.57 -21.80
C GLY A 117 15.00 -6.85 -21.55
N ARG A 118 13.87 -7.54 -21.49
CA ARG A 118 12.56 -6.95 -21.26
C ARG A 118 12.22 -6.95 -19.77
N ILE A 119 11.70 -5.83 -19.28
CA ILE A 119 11.24 -5.74 -17.89
C ILE A 119 9.86 -6.40 -17.77
N LYS A 120 9.75 -7.36 -16.86
CA LYS A 120 8.50 -8.01 -16.50
C LYS A 120 8.07 -7.61 -15.11
N TYR A 121 6.78 -7.34 -14.96
CA TYR A 121 6.15 -6.97 -13.70
C TYR A 121 5.17 -8.07 -13.27
N SER A 122 5.31 -8.54 -12.04
CA SER A 122 4.49 -9.61 -11.47
C SER A 122 3.23 -9.09 -10.77
N GLN A 123 3.33 -7.93 -10.12
CA GLN A 123 2.27 -7.37 -9.27
C GLN A 123 1.59 -6.14 -9.88
N ARG A 124 2.25 -5.41 -10.76
CA ARG A 124 1.80 -4.12 -11.32
C ARG A 124 0.37 -4.15 -11.86
N ARG A 125 -0.03 -5.23 -12.54
CA ARG A 125 -1.39 -5.37 -13.09
C ARG A 125 -2.45 -5.33 -11.98
N ASN A 126 -2.21 -6.05 -10.89
CA ASN A 126 -3.15 -6.13 -9.77
C ASN A 126 -3.15 -4.80 -8.99
N ILE A 127 -1.98 -4.21 -8.77
CA ILE A 127 -1.84 -2.89 -8.13
C ILE A 127 -2.63 -1.82 -8.89
N LYS A 128 -2.53 -1.79 -10.24
CA LYS A 128 -3.31 -0.87 -11.07
C LYS A 128 -4.83 -1.08 -10.91
N ALA A 129 -5.28 -2.33 -10.89
CA ALA A 129 -6.70 -2.66 -10.73
C ALA A 129 -7.22 -2.19 -9.37
N ASP A 130 -6.49 -2.51 -8.29
CA ASP A 130 -6.86 -2.13 -6.93
C ASP A 130 -6.88 -0.60 -6.77
N PHE A 131 -5.87 0.12 -7.32
CA PHE A 131 -5.88 1.58 -7.30
C PHE A 131 -7.07 2.16 -8.06
N LYS A 132 -7.39 1.67 -9.25
CA LYS A 132 -8.55 2.17 -10.02
C LYS A 132 -9.86 1.98 -9.25
N GLU A 133 -10.02 0.85 -8.60
CA GLU A 133 -11.22 0.55 -7.82
C GLU A 133 -11.33 1.47 -6.60
N MET A 134 -10.23 1.66 -5.85
CA MET A 134 -10.26 2.40 -4.60
C MET A 134 -10.07 3.91 -4.76
N HIS A 135 -9.62 4.40 -5.92
CA HIS A 135 -9.29 5.81 -6.15
C HIS A 135 -10.40 6.79 -5.73
N PRO A 136 -11.69 6.58 -6.10
CA PRO A 136 -12.76 7.49 -5.68
C PRO A 136 -12.97 7.56 -4.15
N PHE A 137 -12.64 6.48 -3.44
CA PHE A 137 -12.86 6.41 -2.00
C PHE A 137 -11.86 7.22 -1.19
N TYR A 138 -10.71 7.58 -1.77
CA TYR A 138 -9.79 8.55 -1.15
C TYR A 138 -10.44 9.92 -0.99
N ILE A 139 -11.28 10.34 -1.94
CA ILE A 139 -12.03 11.60 -1.84
C ILE A 139 -13.04 11.51 -0.70
N ASN A 140 -13.88 10.47 -0.71
CA ASN A 140 -14.96 10.33 0.26
C ASN A 140 -14.40 10.23 1.69
N ALA A 141 -13.42 9.35 1.91
CA ALA A 141 -12.78 9.20 3.21
C ALA A 141 -12.04 10.49 3.63
N GLY A 142 -11.39 11.19 2.68
CA GLY A 142 -10.74 12.47 2.94
C GLY A 142 -11.72 13.55 3.39
N ALA A 143 -12.89 13.63 2.76
CA ALA A 143 -13.97 14.54 3.14
C ALA A 143 -14.51 14.22 4.54
N THR A 144 -14.76 12.95 4.84
CA THR A 144 -15.18 12.49 6.18
C THR A 144 -14.17 12.87 7.26
N MET A 145 -12.86 12.65 7.01
CA MET A 145 -11.82 13.05 7.97
C MET A 145 -11.75 14.57 8.14
N PHE A 146 -12.01 15.34 7.08
CA PHE A 146 -12.09 16.80 7.17
C PHE A 146 -13.25 17.26 8.04
N GLU A 147 -14.44 16.67 7.87
CA GLU A 147 -15.63 16.94 8.72
C GLU A 147 -15.35 16.63 10.20
N TYR A 148 -14.61 15.57 10.48
CA TYR A 148 -14.17 15.22 11.86
C TYR A 148 -13.05 16.12 12.38
N LYS A 149 -12.56 17.10 11.57
CA LYS A 149 -11.40 17.95 11.88
C LYS A 149 -10.08 17.18 12.05
N GLU A 150 -10.03 15.97 11.52
CA GLU A 150 -8.83 15.12 11.44
C GLU A 150 -7.96 15.53 10.25
N PHE A 151 -7.52 16.80 10.23
CA PHE A 151 -6.91 17.43 9.06
C PHE A 151 -5.69 16.69 8.53
N ALA A 152 -4.86 16.10 9.40
CA ALA A 152 -3.69 15.33 8.98
C ALA A 152 -4.09 14.06 8.19
N LYS A 153 -5.19 13.40 8.58
CA LYS A 153 -5.72 12.23 7.87
C LYS A 153 -6.36 12.65 6.54
N ALA A 154 -7.15 13.72 6.55
CA ALA A 154 -7.76 14.29 5.33
C ALA A 154 -6.68 14.67 4.30
N TYR A 155 -5.63 15.39 4.74
CA TYR A 155 -4.50 15.74 3.89
C TYR A 155 -3.81 14.50 3.30
N THR A 156 -3.58 13.48 4.12
CA THR A 156 -2.96 12.22 3.68
C THR A 156 -3.75 11.61 2.53
N LEU A 157 -5.07 11.50 2.66
CA LEU A 157 -5.94 10.88 1.65
C LEU A 157 -6.02 11.71 0.36
N PHE A 158 -6.23 13.02 0.44
CA PHE A 158 -6.28 13.89 -0.74
C PHE A 158 -4.93 13.91 -1.48
N ASN A 159 -3.82 13.97 -0.74
CA ASN A 159 -2.49 13.91 -1.33
C ASN A 159 -2.19 12.53 -1.96
N GLN A 160 -2.68 11.42 -1.37
CA GLN A 160 -2.55 10.10 -1.97
C GLN A 160 -3.43 9.97 -3.22
N TYR A 161 -4.66 10.51 -3.24
CA TYR A 161 -5.49 10.59 -4.43
C TYR A 161 -4.75 11.23 -5.62
N ILE A 162 -4.14 12.39 -5.37
CA ILE A 162 -3.36 13.12 -6.38
C ILE A 162 -2.17 12.27 -6.84
N LYS A 163 -1.37 11.77 -5.90
CA LYS A 163 -0.17 11.01 -6.19
C LYS A 163 -0.42 9.69 -6.92
N ILE A 164 -1.57 9.04 -6.70
CA ILE A 164 -1.93 7.83 -7.43
C ILE A 164 -2.03 8.11 -8.93
N ALA A 165 -2.64 9.22 -9.34
CA ALA A 165 -2.73 9.59 -10.75
C ALA A 165 -1.36 9.85 -11.40
N ASP A 166 -0.38 10.32 -10.61
CA ASP A 166 0.97 10.66 -11.07
C ASP A 166 1.96 9.47 -11.05
N LEU A 167 1.53 8.28 -10.61
CA LEU A 167 2.43 7.14 -10.51
C LEU A 167 2.94 6.69 -11.89
N ALA A 168 4.23 6.40 -11.99
CA ALA A 168 4.87 5.88 -13.21
C ALA A 168 4.41 4.45 -13.61
N ILE A 169 3.46 3.88 -12.90
CA ILE A 169 2.88 2.57 -13.23
C ILE A 169 1.89 2.63 -14.39
N TRP A 170 1.33 3.82 -14.67
CA TRP A 170 0.31 4.00 -15.68
C TRP A 170 0.90 4.02 -17.09
N GLU A 171 0.22 3.39 -18.04
CA GLU A 171 0.41 3.57 -19.45
C GLU A 171 -0.68 4.54 -19.97
N GLU A 172 -0.44 5.24 -21.08
CA GLU A 172 -1.38 6.22 -21.65
C GLU A 172 -2.82 5.67 -21.75
N LYS A 173 -2.97 4.43 -22.20
CA LYS A 173 -4.28 3.77 -22.38
C LYS A 173 -5.04 3.47 -21.10
N ASP A 174 -4.35 3.41 -19.96
CA ASP A 174 -4.96 3.03 -18.67
C ASP A 174 -4.71 4.03 -17.54
N ALA A 175 -4.15 5.18 -17.87
CA ALA A 175 -3.89 6.26 -16.92
C ALA A 175 -5.18 6.76 -16.24
N ILE A 176 -5.05 7.17 -15.00
CA ILE A 176 -6.10 7.90 -14.30
C ILE A 176 -6.22 9.29 -14.93
N LYS A 177 -7.43 9.69 -15.28
CA LYS A 177 -7.66 10.98 -15.94
C LYS A 177 -7.45 12.13 -14.96
N ILE A 178 -6.68 13.12 -15.40
CA ILE A 178 -6.56 14.41 -14.74
C ILE A 178 -7.71 15.28 -15.28
N ASP A 179 -8.75 15.41 -14.50
CA ASP A 179 -9.97 16.17 -14.85
C ASP A 179 -10.26 17.27 -13.81
N SER A 180 -11.44 17.88 -13.90
CA SER A 180 -11.86 18.91 -12.93
C SER A 180 -11.90 18.40 -11.49
N THR A 181 -12.22 17.11 -11.27
CA THR A 181 -12.22 16.50 -9.95
C THR A 181 -10.82 16.47 -9.37
N TYR A 182 -9.82 16.06 -10.16
CA TYR A 182 -8.42 16.09 -9.75
C TYR A 182 -7.99 17.48 -9.28
N ASN A 183 -8.28 18.52 -10.09
CA ASN A 183 -7.94 19.90 -9.75
C ASN A 183 -8.67 20.39 -8.48
N THR A 184 -9.92 19.97 -8.31
CA THR A 184 -10.71 20.28 -7.11
C THR A 184 -10.09 19.65 -5.86
N ILE A 185 -9.67 18.40 -5.93
CA ILE A 185 -9.02 17.72 -4.81
C ILE A 185 -7.64 18.31 -4.51
N GLN A 186 -6.90 18.74 -5.53
CA GLN A 186 -5.65 19.47 -5.34
C GLN A 186 -5.90 20.77 -4.54
N PHE A 187 -6.93 21.53 -4.88
CA PHE A 187 -7.33 22.72 -4.14
C PHE A 187 -7.74 22.40 -2.68
N TYR A 188 -8.55 21.36 -2.47
CA TYR A 188 -8.90 20.93 -1.10
C TYR A 188 -7.70 20.46 -0.28
N ALA A 189 -6.74 19.78 -0.88
CA ALA A 189 -5.49 19.45 -0.20
C ALA A 189 -4.75 20.71 0.29
N GLY A 190 -4.77 21.77 -0.49
CA GLY A 190 -4.24 23.10 -0.08
C GLY A 190 -5.00 23.70 1.09
N ILE A 191 -6.34 23.67 1.06
CA ILE A 191 -7.19 24.14 2.19
C ILE A 191 -6.90 23.35 3.45
N VAL A 192 -6.84 22.02 3.36
CA VAL A 192 -6.56 21.16 4.52
C VAL A 192 -5.17 21.46 5.09
N ALA A 193 -4.16 21.64 4.23
CA ALA A 193 -2.81 22.01 4.66
C ALA A 193 -2.80 23.36 5.40
N SER A 194 -3.62 24.33 4.96
CA SER A 194 -3.79 25.60 5.68
C SER A 194 -4.41 25.42 7.06
N ASN A 195 -5.39 24.52 7.20
CA ASN A 195 -5.99 24.19 8.51
C ASN A 195 -5.03 23.44 9.46
N MET A 196 -3.92 22.94 8.93
CA MET A 196 -2.82 22.32 9.69
C MET A 196 -1.69 23.32 10.02
N ASP A 197 -1.91 24.61 9.78
CA ASP A 197 -0.87 25.66 9.89
C ASP A 197 0.39 25.38 9.03
N SER A 198 0.23 24.56 7.97
CA SER A 198 1.33 24.16 7.09
C SER A 198 1.36 24.97 5.80
N THR A 199 1.84 26.22 5.89
CA THR A 199 1.91 27.15 4.76
C THR A 199 2.68 26.58 3.56
N GLN A 200 3.77 25.84 3.79
CA GLN A 200 4.56 25.26 2.70
C GLN A 200 3.79 24.18 1.92
N LEU A 201 3.03 23.34 2.63
CA LEU A 201 2.18 22.34 1.97
C LEU A 201 1.01 23.00 1.24
N ALA A 202 0.39 24.04 1.81
CA ALA A 202 -0.67 24.78 1.16
C ALA A 202 -0.20 25.43 -0.16
N ILE A 203 0.93 26.13 -0.14
CA ILE A 203 1.52 26.77 -1.34
C ILE A 203 1.82 25.73 -2.43
N LYS A 204 2.25 24.52 -2.08
CA LYS A 204 2.51 23.44 -3.05
C LYS A 204 1.26 23.07 -3.86
N HIS A 205 0.08 23.15 -3.27
CA HIS A 205 -1.18 22.75 -3.91
C HIS A 205 -1.90 23.90 -4.61
N PHE A 206 -1.56 25.16 -4.29
CA PHE A 206 -2.17 26.35 -4.93
C PHE A 206 -1.36 26.90 -6.12
N LYS A 207 -0.22 26.29 -6.44
CA LYS A 207 0.58 26.58 -7.64
C LYS A 207 0.20 25.70 -8.81
#